data_14b185848cabef63f9f0ae7e3134836f
#
_entry.id   14b185848cabef63f9f0ae7e3134836f
#
_cell.length_a   1.000
_cell.length_b   1.000
_cell.length_c   1.000
_cell.angle_alpha   90.00
_cell.angle_beta   90.00
_cell.angle_gamma   90.00
#
_symmetry.space_group_name_H-M   'P 1'
#
loop_
_entity.id
_entity.type
_entity.pdbx_description
1 polymer ?
#
loop_
_entity_poly.entity_id
_entity_poly.type
_entity_poly.pdbx_seq_one_letter_code
_entity_poly.pdbx_strand_id
1 'polypeptide(L)'
;YSLGMKQKLGIAAAFMENASLIILDEPTNALDEDSVSEFFERVRKEREKGKLIILSCHDSEELYKISDEILYIENGRLKGSEKLNVGQNN
;
A
#
# COMPACT_ATOMS: atom_id res chain seq x y z
N TYR A 1 15.16 17.14 -7.11
CA TYR A 1 14.01 16.24 -7.16
C TYR A 1 12.83 16.82 -6.42
N SER A 2 11.64 16.71 -6.98
CA SER A 2 10.41 17.03 -6.27
C SER A 2 10.12 15.94 -5.21
N LEU A 3 9.24 16.26 -4.27
CA LEU A 3 8.84 15.27 -3.27
C LEU A 3 8.20 14.05 -3.94
N GLY A 4 7.37 14.26 -4.96
CA GLY A 4 6.75 13.16 -5.69
C GLY A 4 7.76 12.26 -6.38
N MET A 5 8.82 12.85 -6.95
CA MET A 5 9.88 12.06 -7.59
C MET A 5 10.65 11.24 -6.56
N LYS A 6 10.97 11.83 -5.41
CA LYS A 6 11.62 11.09 -4.33
C LYS A 6 10.75 9.94 -3.85
N GLN A 7 9.46 10.17 -3.75
CA GLN A 7 8.52 9.15 -3.32
C GLN A 7 8.50 7.99 -4.31
N LYS A 8 8.44 8.28 -5.61
CA LYS A 8 8.45 7.24 -6.64
C LYS A 8 9.73 6.41 -6.60
N LEU A 9 10.87 7.07 -6.41
CA LEU A 9 12.15 6.37 -6.32
C LEU A 9 12.20 5.46 -5.10
N GLY A 10 11.69 5.93 -3.96
CA GLY A 10 11.64 5.13 -2.75
C GLY A 10 10.75 3.91 -2.90
N ILE A 11 9.59 4.08 -3.52
CA ILE A 11 8.66 2.97 -3.78
C ILE A 11 9.31 1.97 -4.73
N ALA A 12 9.90 2.44 -5.81
CA ALA A 12 10.56 1.56 -6.77
C ALA A 12 11.68 0.76 -6.12
N ALA A 13 12.48 1.41 -5.28
CA ALA A 13 13.56 0.73 -4.57
C ALA A 13 13.03 -0.35 -3.64
N ALA A 14 11.94 -0.06 -2.93
CA ALA A 14 11.33 -1.04 -2.03
C ALA A 14 10.86 -2.28 -2.79
N PHE A 15 10.27 -2.08 -3.98
CA PHE A 15 9.78 -3.22 -4.77
C PHE A 15 10.89 -3.95 -5.51
N MET A 16 12.03 -3.30 -5.75
CA MET A 16 13.15 -3.96 -6.40
C MET A 16 13.90 -4.91 -5.47
N GLU A 17 13.86 -4.65 -4.19
CA GLU A 17 14.42 -5.59 -3.24
C GLU A 17 13.54 -6.84 -3.24
N ASN A 18 14.16 -7.98 -3.37
CA ASN A 18 13.41 -9.23 -3.43
C ASN A 18 13.00 -9.68 -2.02
N ALA A 19 12.41 -8.77 -1.28
CA ALA A 19 12.00 -9.00 0.10
C ALA A 19 10.58 -9.57 0.13
N SER A 20 10.33 -10.42 1.11
CA SER A 20 8.99 -10.98 1.32
C SER A 20 8.10 -10.05 2.16
N LEU A 21 8.68 -9.05 2.80
CA LEU A 21 7.95 -8.07 3.59
C LEU A 21 8.30 -6.67 3.11
N ILE A 22 7.30 -5.88 2.79
CA ILE A 22 7.46 -4.49 2.37
C ILE A 22 6.61 -3.62 3.28
N ILE A 23 7.21 -2.59 3.86
CA ILE A 23 6.51 -1.65 4.73
C ILE A 23 6.62 -0.25 4.13
N LEU A 24 5.48 0.39 3.90
CA LEU A 24 5.42 1.70 3.28
C LEU A 24 4.55 2.63 4.12
N ASP A 25 5.07 3.82 4.43
CA ASP A 25 4.36 4.81 5.22
C ASP A 25 3.89 5.94 4.30
N GLU A 26 2.56 6.09 4.18
CA GLU A 26 1.93 7.11 3.34
C GLU A 26 2.56 7.16 1.94
N PRO A 27 2.67 6.03 1.24
CA PRO A 27 3.44 5.97 0.00
C PRO A 27 2.85 6.80 -1.14
N THR A 28 1.55 7.09 -1.09
CA THR A 28 0.89 7.85 -2.15
C THR A 28 0.84 9.34 -1.88
N ASN A 29 1.34 9.77 -0.72
CA ASN A 29 1.40 11.18 -0.40
C ASN A 29 2.30 11.89 -1.42
N ALA A 30 1.82 12.98 -1.99
CA ALA A 30 2.52 13.78 -3.01
C ALA A 30 2.62 13.12 -4.40
N LEU A 31 1.92 12.01 -4.64
CA LEU A 31 1.81 11.43 -5.99
C LEU A 31 0.58 12.00 -6.70
N ASP A 32 0.68 12.14 -8.03
CA ASP A 32 -0.48 12.49 -8.83
C ASP A 32 -1.39 11.26 -9.03
N GLU A 33 -2.56 11.46 -9.61
CA GLU A 33 -3.55 10.39 -9.77
C GLU A 33 -3.03 9.21 -10.58
N ASP A 34 -2.32 9.49 -11.66
CA ASP A 34 -1.78 8.44 -12.51
C ASP A 34 -0.74 7.61 -11.76
N SER A 35 0.11 8.28 -10.99
CA SER A 35 1.13 7.60 -10.20
C SER A 35 0.52 6.79 -9.07
N VAL A 36 -0.56 7.28 -8.47
CA VAL A 36 -1.27 6.54 -7.44
C VAL A 36 -1.83 5.24 -8.02
N SER A 37 -2.44 5.33 -9.21
CA SER A 37 -2.99 4.13 -9.87
C SER A 37 -1.90 3.12 -10.19
N GLU A 38 -0.76 3.59 -10.71
CA GLU A 38 0.37 2.72 -10.99
C GLU A 38 0.90 2.06 -9.73
N PHE A 39 0.95 2.81 -8.63
CA PHE A 39 1.41 2.29 -7.35
C PHE A 39 0.51 1.15 -6.87
N PHE A 40 -0.80 1.34 -6.89
CA PHE A 40 -1.73 0.30 -6.43
C PHE A 40 -1.70 -0.92 -7.34
N GLU A 41 -1.50 -0.72 -8.63
CA GLU A 41 -1.32 -1.85 -9.56
C GLU A 41 -0.09 -2.65 -9.20
N ARG A 42 1.01 -1.97 -8.86
CA ARG A 42 2.24 -2.63 -8.45
C ARG A 42 2.05 -3.38 -7.14
N VAL A 43 1.35 -2.79 -6.19
CA VAL A 43 1.04 -3.45 -4.92
C VAL A 43 0.28 -4.75 -5.16
N ARG A 44 -0.71 -4.69 -6.04
CA ARG A 44 -1.49 -5.88 -6.38
C ARG A 44 -0.61 -6.99 -6.93
N LYS A 45 0.27 -6.65 -7.86
CA LYS A 45 1.17 -7.62 -8.47
C LYS A 45 2.12 -8.24 -7.46
N GLU A 46 2.68 -7.42 -6.57
CA GLU A 46 3.60 -7.92 -5.55
C GLU A 46 2.87 -8.81 -4.54
N ARG A 47 1.62 -8.46 -4.21
CA ARG A 47 0.80 -9.28 -3.34
C ARG A 47 0.51 -10.65 -3.98
N GLU A 48 0.24 -10.69 -5.27
CA GLU A 48 0.02 -11.93 -6.00
C GLU A 48 1.23 -12.85 -5.98
N LYS A 49 2.42 -12.27 -5.83
CA LYS A 49 3.65 -13.04 -5.69
C LYS A 49 3.84 -13.62 -4.28
N GLY A 50 2.91 -13.36 -3.38
CA GLY A 50 2.95 -13.88 -2.02
C GLY A 50 3.66 -13.00 -1.03
N LYS A 51 3.95 -11.76 -1.39
CA LYS A 51 4.61 -10.82 -0.47
C LYS A 51 3.63 -10.26 0.54
N LEU A 52 4.11 -10.00 1.74
CA LEU A 52 3.35 -9.28 2.75
C LEU A 52 3.65 -7.80 2.61
N ILE A 53 2.63 -7.00 2.38
CA ILE A 53 2.76 -5.57 2.20
C ILE A 53 1.96 -4.87 3.27
N ILE A 54 2.63 -4.02 4.05
CA ILE A 54 2.01 -3.21 5.09
C ILE A 54 2.17 -1.76 4.68
N LEU A 55 1.06 -1.04 4.55
CA LEU A 55 1.14 0.36 4.20
C LEU A 55 0.15 1.18 5.00
N SER A 56 0.48 2.44 5.24
CA SER A 56 -0.44 3.39 5.83
C SER A 56 -0.97 4.32 4.74
N CYS A 57 -2.22 4.72 4.88
CA CYS A 57 -2.84 5.59 3.89
C CYS A 57 -4.08 6.23 4.50
N HIS A 58 -4.38 7.46 4.11
CA HIS A 58 -5.57 8.15 4.56
C HIS A 58 -6.77 7.93 3.64
N ASP A 59 -6.53 7.45 2.43
CA ASP A 59 -7.60 7.22 1.48
C ASP A 59 -8.22 5.85 1.71
N SER A 60 -9.33 5.83 2.43
CA SER A 60 -9.98 4.59 2.80
C SER A 60 -10.57 3.83 1.62
N GLU A 61 -11.01 4.54 0.57
CA GLU A 61 -11.56 3.87 -0.61
C GLU A 61 -10.51 2.99 -1.28
N GLU A 62 -9.31 3.54 -1.45
CA GLU A 62 -8.23 2.78 -2.08
C GLU A 62 -7.79 1.61 -1.18
N LEU A 63 -7.76 1.82 0.12
CA LEU A 63 -7.43 0.75 1.04
C LEU A 63 -8.41 -0.41 0.94
N TYR A 64 -9.70 -0.12 0.84
CA TYR A 64 -10.70 -1.17 0.70
C TYR A 64 -10.55 -1.96 -0.58
N LYS A 65 -10.04 -1.33 -1.63
CA LYS A 65 -9.88 -2.01 -2.93
C LYS A 65 -8.71 -2.99 -2.96
N ILE A 66 -7.67 -2.72 -2.20
CA ILE A 66 -6.41 -3.48 -2.33
C ILE A 66 -6.03 -4.28 -1.10
N SER A 67 -6.65 -4.02 0.04
CA SER A 67 -6.23 -4.62 1.31
C SER A 67 -6.96 -5.92 1.59
N ASP A 68 -6.24 -6.85 2.21
CA ASP A 68 -6.85 -8.06 2.76
C ASP A 68 -7.37 -7.83 4.17
N GLU A 69 -6.70 -6.92 4.87
CA GLU A 69 -7.08 -6.57 6.23
C GLU A 69 -6.72 -5.11 6.51
N ILE A 70 -7.60 -4.39 7.16
CA ILE A 70 -7.36 -3.01 7.55
C ILE A 70 -7.28 -2.93 9.07
N LEU A 71 -6.22 -2.29 9.55
CA LEU A 71 -6.04 -2.05 10.97
C LEU A 71 -6.31 -0.58 11.27
N TYR A 72 -7.12 -0.32 12.26
CA TYR A 72 -7.45 1.05 12.68
C TYR A 72 -6.63 1.39 13.92
N ILE A 73 -5.77 2.39 13.79
CA ILE A 73 -4.86 2.79 14.86
C ILE A 73 -5.15 4.24 15.24
N GLU A 74 -5.27 4.49 16.52
CA GLU A 74 -5.51 5.83 17.06
C GLU A 74 -4.69 6.01 18.32
N ASN A 75 -3.95 7.11 18.39
CA ASN A 75 -3.09 7.43 19.52
C ASN A 75 -2.13 6.29 19.89
N GLY A 76 -1.57 5.67 18.86
CA GLY A 76 -0.61 4.59 19.04
C GLY A 76 -1.20 3.27 19.47
N ARG A 77 -2.52 3.14 19.45
CA ARG A 77 -3.20 1.92 19.90
C ARG A 77 -4.07 1.35 18.79
N LEU A 78 -4.11 0.04 18.72
CA LEU A 78 -5.00 -0.65 17.81
C LEU A 78 -6.44 -0.52 18.32
N LYS A 79 -7.29 0.11 17.51
CA LYS A 79 -8.71 0.30 17.86
C LYS A 79 -9.60 -0.79 17.28
N GLY A 80 -9.16 -1.44 16.23
CA GLY A 80 -9.93 -2.50 15.62
C GLY A 80 -9.30 -2.97 14.35
N SER A 81 -9.88 -3.99 13.75
CA SER A 81 -9.43 -4.51 12.46
C SER A 81 -10.62 -5.02 11.68
N GLU A 82 -10.45 -5.07 10.38
CA GLU A 82 -11.49 -5.54 9.48
C GLU A 82 -10.85 -6.39 8.40
N LYS A 83 -11.32 -7.62 8.26
CA LYS A 83 -10.86 -8.49 7.18
C LYS A 83 -11.75 -8.30 5.96
N LEU A 84 -11.12 -8.18 4.81
CA LEU A 84 -11.79 -7.92 3.56
C LEU A 84 -11.67 -9.12 2.64
N ASN A 85 -12.58 -9.22 1.68
CA ASN A 85 -12.60 -10.34 0.73
C ASN A 85 -11.92 -9.98 -0.59
N VAL A 86 -10.87 -9.16 -0.51
CA VAL A 86 -10.14 -8.74 -1.70
C VAL A 86 -9.46 -9.94 -2.33
N GLY A 87 -9.64 -10.08 -3.64
CA GLY A 87 -9.02 -11.17 -4.36
C GLY A 87 -9.78 -12.48 -4.29
N GLN A 88 -10.85 -12.53 -3.54
CA GLN A 88 -11.73 -13.71 -3.51
C GLN A 88 -12.87 -13.49 -4.49
N ASN A 89 -12.54 -13.49 -5.74
CA ASN A 89 -13.60 -13.35 -6.74
C ASN A 89 -14.26 -14.67 -6.95
N ASN A 90 -15.42 -14.69 -6.54
CA ASN A 90 -16.23 -15.86 -6.71
C ASN A 90 -17.12 -15.70 -7.92
#